data_3e335671f684549a56991a25a80b8719
#
_entry.id   3e335671f684549a56991a25a80b8719
#
_cell.length_a   1.000
_cell.length_b   1.000
_cell.length_c   1.000
_cell.angle_alpha   90.00
_cell.angle_beta   90.00
_cell.angle_gamma   90.00
#
_symmetry.space_group_name_H-M   'P 1'
#
loop_
_entity.id
_entity.type
_entity.pdbx_description
1 polymer ?
#
loop_
_entity_poly.entity_id
_entity_poly.type
_entity_poly.pdbx_seq_one_letter_code
_entity_poly.pdbx_strand_id
1 'polypeptide(L)'
;MKIVLASNNPGKLAELQAMLAPLGMDLVRQAELGIGEAEEPFRTFVENALAKARHAAAASGLPALADDAGLCVDAFGGLPGVDTAYYGTQFGYAKGDAGNVCALLEQMQGIDNRRAAMVSTLVALRRADDPEPLIAVGRVVGEIARAPRGSGGFGFDPVMFIPEHGQTFAEMPTDTKNALSHRGRAVAAMVALMRERWL
;
A
#
# COMPACT_ATOMS: atom_id res chain seq x y z
N MET A 1 9.98 -8.24 18.99
CA MET A 1 11.09 -7.95 18.03
C MET A 1 10.89 -6.57 17.46
N LYS A 2 11.94 -5.72 17.41
CA LYS A 2 11.87 -4.37 16.85
C LYS A 2 12.12 -4.43 15.33
N ILE A 3 11.25 -3.80 14.55
CA ILE A 3 11.29 -3.80 13.08
C ILE A 3 11.14 -2.36 12.59
N VAL A 4 11.97 -1.92 11.65
CA VAL A 4 11.81 -0.62 11.00
C VAL A 4 10.75 -0.70 9.92
N LEU A 5 9.76 0.19 9.98
CA LEU A 5 8.83 0.40 8.88
C LEU A 5 9.40 1.45 7.92
N ALA A 6 9.73 1.01 6.71
CA ALA A 6 10.24 1.84 5.63
C ALA A 6 9.09 2.60 4.93
N SER A 7 8.41 3.45 5.67
CA SER A 7 7.33 4.32 5.18
C SER A 7 7.13 5.52 6.10
N ASN A 8 6.82 6.66 5.50
CA ASN A 8 6.42 7.88 6.21
C ASN A 8 4.92 8.15 6.08
N ASN A 9 4.18 7.31 5.33
CA ASN A 9 2.73 7.48 5.17
C ASN A 9 2.00 7.09 6.47
N PRO A 10 1.30 8.04 7.15
CA PRO A 10 0.67 7.79 8.43
C PRO A 10 -0.51 6.81 8.34
N GLY A 11 -1.23 6.78 7.20
CA GLY A 11 -2.31 5.83 6.97
C GLY A 11 -1.81 4.40 6.89
N LYS A 12 -0.74 4.16 6.12
CA LYS A 12 -0.08 2.84 6.04
C LYS A 12 0.43 2.39 7.40
N LEU A 13 1.07 3.31 8.15
CA LEU A 13 1.58 3.00 9.48
C LEU A 13 0.47 2.52 10.41
N ALA A 14 -0.62 3.28 10.51
CA ALA A 14 -1.73 2.95 11.41
C ALA A 14 -2.33 1.57 11.08
N GLU A 15 -2.55 1.27 9.80
CA GLU A 15 -3.05 -0.03 9.35
C GLU A 15 -2.06 -1.17 9.69
N LEU A 16 -0.77 -1.02 9.39
CA LEU A 16 0.26 -2.04 9.64
C LEU A 16 0.47 -2.26 11.15
N GLN A 17 0.54 -1.19 11.94
CA GLN A 17 0.68 -1.27 13.39
C GLN A 17 -0.47 -2.06 14.03
N ALA A 18 -1.72 -1.74 13.66
CA ALA A 18 -2.91 -2.42 14.19
C ALA A 18 -2.89 -3.93 13.89
N MET A 19 -2.44 -4.31 12.69
CA MET A 19 -2.43 -5.70 12.25
C MET A 19 -1.24 -6.52 12.78
N LEU A 20 -0.08 -5.89 13.04
CA LEU A 20 1.14 -6.57 13.48
C LEU A 20 1.36 -6.56 15.00
N ALA A 21 0.72 -5.65 15.72
CA ALA A 21 0.82 -5.56 17.17
C ALA A 21 0.52 -6.89 17.91
N PRO A 22 -0.49 -7.70 17.50
CA PRO A 22 -0.77 -8.98 18.15
C PRO A 22 0.36 -10.01 18.06
N LEU A 23 1.37 -9.79 17.20
CA LEU A 23 2.54 -10.67 17.06
C LEU A 23 3.70 -10.31 18.01
N GLY A 24 3.53 -9.30 18.87
CA GLY A 24 4.60 -8.77 19.70
C GLY A 24 5.71 -8.09 18.90
N MET A 25 5.39 -7.62 17.68
CA MET A 25 6.30 -6.85 16.85
C MET A 25 6.14 -5.36 17.16
N ASP A 26 7.26 -4.71 17.45
CA ASP A 26 7.35 -3.28 17.71
C ASP A 26 7.82 -2.58 16.43
N LEU A 27 6.90 -1.90 15.76
CA LEU A 27 7.19 -1.15 14.54
C LEU A 27 7.69 0.25 14.88
N VAL A 28 8.86 0.59 14.38
CA VAL A 28 9.47 1.92 14.48
C VAL A 28 9.51 2.54 13.10
N ARG A 29 8.99 3.75 12.94
CA ARG A 29 9.06 4.47 11.67
C ARG A 29 10.51 4.83 11.33
N GLN A 30 10.88 4.73 10.06
CA GLN A 30 12.19 5.16 9.59
C GLN A 30 12.50 6.63 9.96
N ALA A 31 11.50 7.51 9.91
CA ALA A 31 11.67 8.93 10.27
C ALA A 31 12.03 9.13 11.76
N GLU A 32 11.57 8.26 12.68
CA GLU A 32 11.93 8.32 14.10
C GLU A 32 13.40 7.95 14.34
N LEU A 33 14.01 7.25 13.38
CA LEU A 33 15.42 6.90 13.40
C LEU A 33 16.29 7.87 12.57
N GLY A 34 15.69 8.96 12.05
CA GLY A 34 16.38 9.91 11.19
C GLY A 34 16.72 9.38 9.79
N ILE A 35 16.05 8.30 9.36
CA ILE A 35 16.29 7.66 8.06
C ILE A 35 15.39 8.33 7.02
N GLY A 36 16.02 8.85 5.94
CA GLY A 36 15.32 9.45 4.81
C GLY A 36 14.60 8.40 3.95
N GLU A 37 13.78 8.89 3.02
CA GLU A 37 13.09 8.02 2.05
C GLU A 37 14.09 7.41 1.05
N ALA A 38 13.84 6.15 0.69
CA ALA A 38 14.56 5.50 -0.39
C ALA A 38 14.07 6.01 -1.75
N GLU A 39 14.92 5.96 -2.75
CA GLU A 39 14.50 6.13 -4.14
C GLU A 39 13.63 4.93 -4.59
N GLU A 40 12.61 5.21 -5.38
CA GLU A 40 11.67 4.23 -5.93
C GLU A 40 11.70 4.28 -7.48
N PRO A 41 12.83 3.95 -8.14
CA PRO A 41 12.97 4.11 -9.58
C PRO A 41 12.38 2.98 -10.40
N PHE A 42 11.87 1.93 -9.75
CA PHE A 42 11.47 0.70 -10.41
C PHE A 42 10.01 0.74 -10.86
N ARG A 43 9.69 -0.18 -11.79
CA ARG A 43 8.36 -0.26 -12.42
C ARG A 43 7.42 -1.26 -11.76
N THR A 44 7.89 -1.99 -10.76
CA THR A 44 7.07 -2.96 -10.02
C THR A 44 7.04 -2.68 -8.53
N PHE A 45 5.92 -2.99 -7.90
CA PHE A 45 5.75 -2.83 -6.45
C PHE A 45 6.80 -3.63 -5.67
N VAL A 46 7.15 -4.83 -6.13
CA VAL A 46 8.11 -5.69 -5.41
C VAL A 46 9.51 -5.12 -5.43
N GLU A 47 9.97 -4.56 -6.54
CA GLU A 47 11.30 -3.95 -6.64
C GLU A 47 11.39 -2.70 -5.76
N ASN A 48 10.38 -1.82 -5.78
CA ASN A 48 10.35 -0.63 -4.93
C ASN A 48 10.25 -1.01 -3.44
N ALA A 49 9.40 -1.97 -3.06
CA ALA A 49 9.30 -2.43 -1.68
C ALA A 49 10.62 -3.04 -1.20
N LEU A 50 11.32 -3.83 -2.03
CA LEU A 50 12.61 -4.40 -1.72
C LEU A 50 13.69 -3.33 -1.53
N ALA A 51 13.74 -2.33 -2.41
CA ALA A 51 14.66 -1.20 -2.31
C ALA A 51 14.44 -0.41 -1.01
N LYS A 52 13.19 -0.09 -0.68
CA LYS A 52 12.82 0.57 0.59
C LYS A 52 13.24 -0.25 1.81
N ALA A 53 12.95 -1.55 1.83
CA ALA A 53 13.30 -2.42 2.95
C ALA A 53 14.83 -2.51 3.13
N ARG A 54 15.59 -2.67 2.05
CA ARG A 54 17.08 -2.69 2.07
C ARG A 54 17.66 -1.38 2.58
N HIS A 55 17.16 -0.25 2.09
CA HIS A 55 17.58 1.07 2.53
C HIS A 55 17.39 1.24 4.05
N ALA A 56 16.19 0.94 4.54
CA ALA A 56 15.89 1.06 5.96
C ALA A 56 16.70 0.10 6.83
N ALA A 57 16.88 -1.16 6.39
CA ALA A 57 17.69 -2.14 7.10
C ALA A 57 19.18 -1.75 7.14
N ALA A 58 19.73 -1.25 6.03
CA ALA A 58 21.12 -0.80 5.96
C ALA A 58 21.39 0.39 6.88
N ALA A 59 20.47 1.37 6.90
CA ALA A 59 20.62 2.58 7.70
C ALA A 59 20.39 2.36 9.21
N SER A 60 19.51 1.43 9.58
CA SER A 60 19.16 1.17 10.99
C SER A 60 19.94 0.04 11.66
N GLY A 61 20.46 -0.92 10.88
CA GLY A 61 20.97 -2.18 11.41
C GLY A 61 19.89 -3.11 11.97
N LEU A 62 18.61 -2.81 11.78
CA LEU A 62 17.47 -3.58 12.28
C LEU A 62 16.77 -4.33 11.13
N PRO A 63 15.98 -5.37 11.44
CA PRO A 63 15.01 -5.91 10.48
C PRO A 63 14.11 -4.80 9.95
N ALA A 64 13.74 -4.88 8.68
CA ALA A 64 12.90 -3.86 8.04
C ALA A 64 11.71 -4.48 7.33
N LEU A 65 10.59 -3.76 7.34
CA LEU A 65 9.38 -4.04 6.59
C LEU A 65 9.07 -2.85 5.69
N ALA A 66 8.82 -3.10 4.42
CA ALA A 66 8.35 -2.07 3.49
C ALA A 66 7.03 -2.49 2.85
N ASP A 67 6.21 -1.49 2.52
CA ASP A 67 4.98 -1.63 1.73
C ASP A 67 5.07 -0.74 0.49
N ASP A 68 4.94 -1.36 -0.67
CA ASP A 68 4.64 -0.62 -1.90
C ASP A 68 3.26 -1.03 -2.41
N ALA A 69 2.41 -0.04 -2.67
CA ALA A 69 1.01 -0.28 -2.95
C ALA A 69 0.46 0.75 -3.93
N GLY A 70 -0.50 0.30 -4.74
CA GLY A 70 -1.12 1.18 -5.71
C GLY A 70 -2.42 0.64 -6.27
N LEU A 71 -3.02 1.49 -7.10
CA LEU A 71 -4.21 1.23 -7.88
C LEU A 71 -3.79 0.81 -9.29
N CYS A 72 -4.38 -0.28 -9.78
CA CYS A 72 -4.21 -0.76 -11.16
C CYS A 72 -5.57 -0.76 -11.84
N VAL A 73 -5.76 0.08 -12.87
CA VAL A 73 -7.00 0.19 -13.64
C VAL A 73 -6.85 -0.59 -14.94
N ASP A 74 -7.76 -1.53 -15.20
CA ASP A 74 -7.66 -2.41 -16.38
C ASP A 74 -7.71 -1.61 -17.69
N ALA A 75 -8.58 -0.62 -17.78
CA ALA A 75 -8.71 0.25 -18.95
C ALA A 75 -7.44 1.08 -19.25
N PHE A 76 -6.56 1.26 -18.27
CA PHE A 76 -5.30 2.00 -18.39
C PHE A 76 -4.08 1.08 -18.48
N GLY A 77 -4.29 -0.22 -18.74
CA GLY A 77 -3.21 -1.20 -18.79
C GLY A 77 -2.47 -1.39 -17.47
N GLY A 78 -3.14 -1.15 -16.34
CA GLY A 78 -2.58 -1.29 -14.99
C GLY A 78 -2.04 0.01 -14.37
N LEU A 79 -2.12 1.14 -15.10
CA LEU A 79 -1.81 2.44 -14.49
C LEU A 79 -2.93 2.86 -13.50
N PRO A 80 -2.65 3.74 -12.52
CA PRO A 80 -1.36 4.37 -12.21
C PRO A 80 -0.26 3.43 -11.68
N GLY A 81 -0.57 2.24 -11.17
CA GLY A 81 0.45 1.29 -10.70
C GLY A 81 1.35 1.90 -9.62
N VAL A 82 2.65 1.85 -9.82
CA VAL A 82 3.64 2.41 -8.87
C VAL A 82 3.55 3.93 -8.72
N ASP A 83 3.00 4.63 -9.70
CA ASP A 83 2.84 6.09 -9.70
C ASP A 83 1.58 6.57 -8.94
N THR A 84 0.88 5.66 -8.27
CA THR A 84 -0.40 5.90 -7.57
C THR A 84 -0.37 7.15 -6.68
N ALA A 85 0.70 7.36 -5.92
CA ALA A 85 0.81 8.47 -4.96
C ALA A 85 0.95 9.84 -5.64
N TYR A 86 1.37 9.88 -6.90
CA TYR A 86 1.67 11.11 -7.66
C TYR A 86 0.82 11.24 -8.93
N TYR A 87 -0.18 10.39 -9.10
CA TYR A 87 -0.94 10.28 -10.35
C TYR A 87 -1.55 11.63 -10.78
N GLY A 88 -2.17 12.36 -9.86
CA GLY A 88 -2.80 13.64 -10.14
C GLY A 88 -1.83 14.71 -10.66
N THR A 89 -0.57 14.68 -10.20
CA THR A 89 0.42 15.68 -10.62
C THR A 89 0.77 15.59 -12.11
N GLN A 90 0.62 14.41 -12.72
CA GLN A 90 0.82 14.20 -14.15
C GLN A 90 -0.24 14.93 -15.01
N PHE A 91 -1.37 15.28 -14.41
CA PHE A 91 -2.50 15.96 -15.05
C PHE A 91 -2.71 17.40 -14.53
N GLY A 92 -1.70 17.96 -13.85
CA GLY A 92 -1.73 19.34 -13.37
C GLY A 92 -2.46 19.56 -12.04
N TYR A 93 -2.88 18.51 -11.35
CA TYR A 93 -3.47 18.60 -10.02
C TYR A 93 -2.40 18.80 -8.94
N ALA A 94 -2.78 19.41 -7.82
CA ALA A 94 -1.93 19.46 -6.65
C ALA A 94 -1.66 18.02 -6.12
N LYS A 95 -0.46 17.81 -5.57
CA LYS A 95 -0.09 16.55 -4.91
C LYS A 95 -1.04 16.27 -3.76
N GLY A 96 -1.56 15.05 -3.69
CA GLY A 96 -2.43 14.58 -2.61
C GLY A 96 -3.61 13.76 -3.12
N ASP A 97 -4.31 13.13 -2.18
CA ASP A 97 -5.37 12.17 -2.47
C ASP A 97 -6.51 12.78 -3.30
N ALA A 98 -6.93 14.00 -2.96
CA ALA A 98 -8.00 14.70 -3.70
C ALA A 98 -7.61 14.93 -5.17
N GLY A 99 -6.38 15.40 -5.43
CA GLY A 99 -5.87 15.59 -6.78
C GLY A 99 -5.78 14.28 -7.57
N ASN A 100 -5.32 13.22 -6.92
CA ASN A 100 -5.25 11.88 -7.52
C ASN A 100 -6.64 11.34 -7.90
N VAL A 101 -7.62 11.49 -7.01
CA VAL A 101 -9.02 11.07 -7.26
C VAL A 101 -9.65 11.89 -8.39
N CYS A 102 -9.47 13.22 -8.40
CA CYS A 102 -9.98 14.08 -9.47
C CYS A 102 -9.40 13.68 -10.83
N ALA A 103 -8.08 13.53 -10.92
CA ALA A 103 -7.42 13.10 -12.16
C ALA A 103 -7.94 11.74 -12.65
N LEU A 104 -8.06 10.77 -11.74
CA LEU A 104 -8.57 9.44 -12.10
C LEU A 104 -9.98 9.52 -12.67
N LEU A 105 -10.88 10.23 -12.01
CA LEU A 105 -12.26 10.35 -12.45
C LEU A 105 -12.40 11.09 -13.79
N GLU A 106 -11.57 12.09 -14.02
CA GLU A 106 -11.50 12.81 -15.30
C GLU A 106 -11.04 11.86 -16.42
N GLN A 107 -9.93 11.12 -16.22
CA GLN A 107 -9.43 10.16 -17.19
C GLN A 107 -10.41 8.99 -17.45
N MET A 108 -11.26 8.68 -16.48
CA MET A 108 -12.29 7.64 -16.58
C MET A 108 -13.59 8.10 -17.25
N GLN A 109 -13.69 9.37 -17.71
CA GLN A 109 -14.88 9.86 -18.40
C GLN A 109 -15.08 9.11 -19.73
N GLY A 110 -16.30 8.65 -19.98
CA GLY A 110 -16.64 7.91 -21.20
C GLY A 110 -16.11 6.48 -21.27
N ILE A 111 -15.42 6.00 -20.22
CA ILE A 111 -14.89 4.64 -20.15
C ILE A 111 -15.86 3.73 -19.39
N ASP A 112 -16.35 2.68 -20.06
CA ASP A 112 -17.29 1.71 -19.48
C ASP A 112 -16.59 0.63 -18.65
N ASN A 113 -15.40 0.19 -19.09
CA ASN A 113 -14.60 -0.74 -18.29
C ASN A 113 -14.00 -0.03 -17.08
N ARG A 114 -14.67 -0.18 -15.95
CA ARG A 114 -14.27 0.45 -14.69
C ARG A 114 -13.52 -0.50 -13.76
N ARG A 115 -13.23 -1.71 -14.22
CA ARG A 115 -12.55 -2.72 -13.42
C ARG A 115 -11.16 -2.22 -12.99
N ALA A 116 -10.88 -2.39 -11.71
CA ALA A 116 -9.61 -2.00 -11.12
C ALA A 116 -9.22 -2.95 -9.97
N ALA A 117 -7.97 -2.90 -9.57
CA ALA A 117 -7.49 -3.61 -8.40
C ALA A 117 -6.61 -2.69 -7.55
N MET A 118 -6.75 -2.78 -6.24
CA MET A 118 -5.72 -2.29 -5.32
C MET A 118 -4.77 -3.44 -4.98
N VAL A 119 -3.48 -3.13 -5.00
CA VAL A 119 -2.40 -4.09 -4.75
C VAL A 119 -1.50 -3.53 -3.64
N SER A 120 -1.08 -4.38 -2.71
CA SER A 120 -0.04 -4.08 -1.72
C SER A 120 0.98 -5.20 -1.76
N THR A 121 2.25 -4.84 -1.88
CA THR A 121 3.37 -5.76 -1.81
C THR A 121 4.21 -5.42 -0.59
N LEU A 122 4.25 -6.35 0.36
CA LEU A 122 5.08 -6.26 1.54
C LEU A 122 6.38 -7.03 1.31
N VAL A 123 7.50 -6.40 1.68
CA VAL A 123 8.81 -7.05 1.73
C VAL A 123 9.40 -6.89 3.12
N ALA A 124 9.81 -8.00 3.74
CA ALA A 124 10.47 -7.98 5.04
C ALA A 124 11.85 -8.62 4.96
N LEU A 125 12.84 -7.99 5.61
CA LEU A 125 14.25 -8.39 5.65
C LEU A 125 14.72 -8.48 7.08
N ARG A 126 15.55 -9.49 7.41
CA ARG A 126 16.26 -9.54 8.69
C ARG A 126 17.48 -8.60 8.72
N ARG A 127 18.07 -8.33 7.55
CA ARG A 127 19.20 -7.43 7.33
C ARG A 127 19.25 -6.98 5.88
N ALA A 128 20.03 -5.95 5.57
CA ALA A 128 20.05 -5.34 4.24
C ALA A 128 20.47 -6.32 3.11
N ASP A 129 21.38 -7.24 3.40
CA ASP A 129 21.90 -8.27 2.49
C ASP A 129 21.22 -9.64 2.69
N ASP A 130 20.01 -9.66 3.28
CA ASP A 130 19.27 -10.92 3.45
C ASP A 130 19.00 -11.57 2.08
N PRO A 131 19.54 -12.78 1.82
CA PRO A 131 19.35 -13.46 0.55
C PRO A 131 17.96 -14.08 0.40
N GLU A 132 17.18 -14.13 1.49
CA GLU A 132 15.86 -14.74 1.54
C GLU A 132 14.81 -13.76 2.09
N PRO A 133 14.50 -12.68 1.35
CA PRO A 133 13.45 -11.74 1.76
C PRO A 133 12.10 -12.43 1.82
N LEU A 134 11.29 -12.08 2.83
CA LEU A 134 9.88 -12.46 2.83
C LEU A 134 9.11 -11.50 1.93
N ILE A 135 8.30 -12.06 1.03
CA ILE A 135 7.49 -11.28 0.09
C ILE A 135 6.05 -11.75 0.19
N ALA A 136 5.14 -10.81 0.46
CA ALA A 136 3.71 -11.07 0.53
C ALA A 136 2.94 -10.07 -0.31
N VAL A 137 1.98 -10.55 -1.09
CA VAL A 137 1.13 -9.72 -1.95
C VAL A 137 -0.32 -9.89 -1.56
N GLY A 138 -1.01 -8.77 -1.40
CA GLY A 138 -2.45 -8.73 -1.28
C GLY A 138 -3.07 -7.95 -2.43
N ARG A 139 -4.16 -8.46 -2.98
CA ARG A 139 -4.86 -7.87 -4.10
C ARG A 139 -6.37 -7.92 -3.87
N VAL A 140 -7.06 -6.81 -4.13
CA VAL A 140 -8.52 -6.72 -4.12
C VAL A 140 -8.97 -6.15 -5.45
N VAL A 141 -9.91 -6.85 -6.08
CA VAL A 141 -10.55 -6.41 -7.32
C VAL A 141 -11.84 -5.70 -6.96
N GLY A 142 -12.15 -4.65 -7.71
CA GLY A 142 -13.37 -3.89 -7.63
C GLY A 142 -13.53 -3.02 -8.87
N GLU A 143 -14.27 -1.94 -8.74
CA GLU A 143 -14.55 -1.00 -9.81
C GLU A 143 -14.31 0.44 -9.37
N ILE A 144 -13.91 1.30 -10.30
CA ILE A 144 -13.84 2.74 -10.04
C ILE A 144 -15.25 3.32 -10.05
N ALA A 145 -15.72 3.83 -8.92
CA ALA A 145 -16.99 4.52 -8.80
C ALA A 145 -17.05 5.74 -9.73
N ARG A 146 -18.26 6.16 -10.13
CA ARG A 146 -18.42 7.35 -10.99
C ARG A 146 -18.24 8.67 -10.27
N ALA A 147 -18.35 8.65 -8.94
CA ALA A 147 -18.11 9.79 -8.05
C ALA A 147 -17.58 9.28 -6.71
N PRO A 148 -16.85 10.12 -5.94
CA PRO A 148 -16.38 9.75 -4.61
C PRO A 148 -17.57 9.49 -3.66
N ARG A 149 -17.43 8.46 -2.82
CA ARG A 149 -18.42 8.08 -1.80
C ARG A 149 -17.70 7.72 -0.51
N GLY A 150 -18.26 8.14 0.64
CA GLY A 150 -17.65 7.94 1.94
C GLY A 150 -16.54 8.93 2.26
N SER A 151 -16.11 8.94 3.52
CA SER A 151 -15.08 9.85 4.04
C SER A 151 -13.98 9.14 4.83
N GLY A 152 -14.05 7.82 4.94
CA GLY A 152 -13.04 7.02 5.63
C GLY A 152 -11.83 6.71 4.76
N GLY A 153 -10.78 6.20 5.40
CA GLY A 153 -9.57 5.76 4.70
C GLY A 153 -8.72 6.88 4.11
N PHE A 154 -8.02 6.59 3.02
CA PHE A 154 -7.12 7.51 2.32
C PHE A 154 -6.91 7.08 0.86
N GLY A 155 -6.21 7.91 0.09
CA GLY A 155 -5.88 7.62 -1.31
C GLY A 155 -7.12 7.49 -2.18
N PHE A 156 -7.23 6.37 -2.86
CA PHE A 156 -8.34 6.07 -3.77
C PHE A 156 -9.53 5.36 -3.11
N ASP A 157 -9.55 5.24 -1.76
CA ASP A 157 -10.66 4.57 -1.04
C ASP A 157 -12.06 5.12 -1.38
N PRO A 158 -12.26 6.45 -1.58
CA PRO A 158 -13.57 6.98 -1.92
C PRO A 158 -14.11 6.57 -3.29
N VAL A 159 -13.25 6.09 -4.18
CA VAL A 159 -13.65 5.68 -5.54
C VAL A 159 -13.42 4.19 -5.81
N MET A 160 -12.79 3.47 -4.90
CA MET A 160 -12.63 2.02 -5.00
C MET A 160 -13.90 1.31 -4.50
N PHE A 161 -14.81 1.03 -5.41
CA PHE A 161 -16.08 0.34 -5.14
C PHE A 161 -15.89 -1.18 -5.14
N ILE A 162 -16.42 -1.83 -4.13
CA ILE A 162 -16.39 -3.29 -3.96
C ILE A 162 -17.79 -3.84 -4.20
N PRO A 163 -18.07 -4.42 -5.37
CA PRO A 163 -19.42 -4.85 -5.75
C PRO A 163 -20.08 -5.81 -4.77
N GLU A 164 -19.30 -6.75 -4.22
CA GLU A 164 -19.77 -7.75 -3.25
C GLU A 164 -20.33 -7.13 -1.96
N HIS A 165 -19.88 -5.92 -1.63
CA HIS A 165 -20.33 -5.17 -0.45
C HIS A 165 -21.24 -3.99 -0.77
N GLY A 166 -21.39 -3.62 -2.05
CA GLY A 166 -22.18 -2.47 -2.47
C GLY A 166 -21.63 -1.11 -1.98
N GLN A 167 -20.39 -1.06 -1.53
CA GLN A 167 -19.74 0.09 -0.87
C GLN A 167 -18.36 0.35 -1.46
N THR A 168 -17.91 1.61 -1.36
CA THR A 168 -16.49 1.93 -1.53
C THR A 168 -15.73 1.63 -0.23
N PHE A 169 -14.41 1.52 -0.31
CA PHE A 169 -13.60 1.36 0.90
C PHE A 169 -13.79 2.50 1.90
N ALA A 170 -14.02 3.72 1.43
CA ALA A 170 -14.24 4.88 2.30
C ALA A 170 -15.62 4.87 3.01
N GLU A 171 -16.56 4.05 2.56
CA GLU A 171 -17.86 3.85 3.22
C GLU A 171 -17.83 2.73 4.26
N MET A 172 -16.80 1.86 4.24
CA MET A 172 -16.70 0.72 5.15
C MET A 172 -16.20 1.14 6.53
N PRO A 173 -16.66 0.47 7.61
CA PRO A 173 -16.00 0.55 8.90
C PRO A 173 -14.52 0.13 8.80
N THR A 174 -13.65 0.77 9.58
CA THR A 174 -12.20 0.56 9.52
C THR A 174 -11.81 -0.91 9.68
N ASP A 175 -12.41 -1.63 10.62
CA ASP A 175 -12.09 -3.04 10.85
C ASP A 175 -12.50 -3.93 9.67
N THR A 176 -13.66 -3.64 9.06
CA THR A 176 -14.11 -4.34 7.85
C THR A 176 -13.17 -4.08 6.69
N LYS A 177 -12.81 -2.82 6.47
CA LYS A 177 -11.83 -2.44 5.45
C LYS A 177 -10.48 -3.12 5.68
N ASN A 178 -9.96 -3.09 6.90
CA ASN A 178 -8.68 -3.71 7.23
C ASN A 178 -8.66 -5.22 6.96
N ALA A 179 -9.76 -5.92 7.21
CA ALA A 179 -9.86 -7.35 6.93
C ALA A 179 -9.92 -7.67 5.43
N LEU A 180 -10.60 -6.83 4.65
CA LEU A 180 -10.88 -7.08 3.23
C LEU A 180 -9.85 -6.48 2.28
N SER A 181 -9.15 -5.42 2.69
CA SER A 181 -8.27 -4.63 1.82
C SER A 181 -7.07 -5.41 1.30
N HIS A 182 -6.50 -4.89 0.22
CA HIS A 182 -5.23 -5.38 -0.33
C HIS A 182 -4.13 -5.46 0.74
N ARG A 183 -4.02 -4.43 1.60
CA ARG A 183 -3.03 -4.42 2.68
C ARG A 183 -3.35 -5.43 3.77
N GLY A 184 -4.62 -5.58 4.17
CA GLY A 184 -5.02 -6.61 5.12
C GLY A 184 -4.66 -8.02 4.65
N ARG A 185 -4.90 -8.31 3.38
CA ARG A 185 -4.52 -9.60 2.75
C ARG A 185 -3.00 -9.79 2.70
N ALA A 186 -2.25 -8.75 2.32
CA ALA A 186 -0.78 -8.80 2.29
C ALA A 186 -0.20 -9.04 3.70
N VAL A 187 -0.75 -8.35 4.72
CA VAL A 187 -0.32 -8.54 6.11
C VAL A 187 -0.62 -9.94 6.61
N ALA A 188 -1.81 -10.48 6.36
CA ALA A 188 -2.16 -11.83 6.76
C ALA A 188 -1.18 -12.86 6.17
N ALA A 189 -0.81 -12.71 4.89
CA ALA A 189 0.20 -13.56 4.24
C ALA A 189 1.60 -13.34 4.83
N MET A 190 2.00 -12.09 5.08
CA MET A 190 3.30 -11.77 5.70
C MET A 190 3.43 -12.34 7.11
N VAL A 191 2.37 -12.26 7.90
CA VAL A 191 2.31 -12.84 9.25
C VAL A 191 2.54 -14.35 9.22
N ALA A 192 1.94 -15.06 8.26
CA ALA A 192 2.16 -16.50 8.09
C ALA A 192 3.62 -16.81 7.77
N LEU A 193 4.23 -16.07 6.83
CA LEU A 193 5.65 -16.21 6.48
C LEU A 193 6.58 -15.89 7.66
N MET A 194 6.31 -14.82 8.40
CA MET A 194 7.11 -14.46 9.58
C MET A 194 7.04 -15.51 10.68
N ARG A 195 5.86 -16.10 10.91
CA ARG A 195 5.71 -17.19 11.88
C ARG A 195 6.48 -18.44 11.48
N GLU A 196 6.51 -18.77 10.20
CA GLU A 196 7.23 -19.93 9.68
C GLU A 196 8.75 -19.73 9.71
N ARG A 197 9.23 -18.51 9.43
CA ARG A 197 10.63 -18.26 9.10
C ARG A 197 11.41 -17.44 10.12
N TRP A 198 10.72 -16.63 10.94
CA TRP A 198 11.34 -15.68 11.85
C TRP A 198 11.05 -15.94 13.33
N LEU A 199 9.94 -16.64 13.65
CA LEU A 199 9.49 -16.96 15.02
C LEU A 199 9.53 -18.45 15.30
#